data_0ca1b1db5a1abd7a63fe0d5e7df6bf74
#
_entry.id   0ca1b1db5a1abd7a63fe0d5e7df6bf74
#
_cell.length_a   1.000
_cell.length_b   1.000
_cell.length_c   1.000
_cell.angle_alpha   90.00
_cell.angle_beta   90.00
_cell.angle_gamma   90.00
#
_symmetry.space_group_name_H-M   'P 1'
#
loop_
_entity.id
_entity.type
_entity.pdbx_description
1 polymer ?
#
loop_
_entity_poly.entity_id
_entity_poly.type
_entity_poly.pdbx_seq_one_letter_code
_entity_poly.pdbx_strand_id
1 'polypeptide(L)'
;MARATRFEGQVVCCAECWAEADRTKVEFGTAADLLKAQSCVAGGDPTLIAVREGDKFTLYQLEPAKFRLPGKNWLEFIGKRVAVTGTVRKTKDVSVIRVDSLEVLAPSLAERQASTTIGKQIELTLKDLYGTEQHLSSFKGRIVILNFWATYCIPCRKEMPDLAAIQNEYAAFGVQVIGASADEPEDRDKVLQFVKETKVNFPIWMDATATDMMRFGLGTALPGTVVIDREGRVAKVISGVINKADIKKQIESMLATAEQARVKPTRAEVSSVPS
;
A
#
# COMPACT_ATOMS: atom_id res chain seq x y z
N MET A 1 -36.89 -21.42 -2.93
CA MET A 1 -35.80 -20.45 -2.57
C MET A 1 -34.47 -21.06 -2.91
N ALA A 2 -33.58 -20.37 -3.66
CA ALA A 2 -32.26 -20.88 -3.95
C ALA A 2 -31.46 -20.99 -2.64
N ARG A 3 -30.80 -22.12 -2.43
CA ARG A 3 -30.00 -22.39 -1.23
C ARG A 3 -28.73 -21.57 -1.29
N ALA A 4 -28.39 -20.87 -0.23
CA ALA A 4 -27.10 -20.18 -0.13
C ALA A 4 -25.97 -21.21 -0.16
N THR A 5 -24.94 -20.97 -0.97
CA THR A 5 -23.76 -21.83 -1.14
C THR A 5 -22.53 -21.06 -0.73
N ARG A 6 -21.52 -21.75 -0.17
CA ARG A 6 -20.21 -21.20 0.17
C ARG A 6 -19.25 -21.44 -1.00
N PHE A 7 -18.54 -20.39 -1.40
CA PHE A 7 -17.52 -20.41 -2.43
C PHE A 7 -16.21 -19.89 -1.83
N GLU A 8 -15.11 -20.57 -2.10
CA GLU A 8 -13.78 -20.12 -1.70
C GLU A 8 -12.97 -19.78 -2.94
N GLY A 9 -12.34 -18.62 -2.94
CA GLY A 9 -11.58 -18.17 -4.09
C GLY A 9 -10.80 -16.89 -3.82
N GLN A 10 -10.20 -16.38 -4.88
CA GLN A 10 -9.46 -15.13 -4.85
C GLN A 10 -10.26 -14.01 -5.50
N VAL A 11 -10.37 -12.85 -4.84
CA VAL A 11 -11.07 -11.69 -5.39
C VAL A 11 -10.17 -11.01 -6.41
N VAL A 12 -10.71 -10.73 -7.59
CA VAL A 12 -10.01 -10.12 -8.74
C VAL A 12 -10.81 -8.95 -9.30
N CYS A 13 -10.12 -7.98 -9.89
CA CYS A 13 -10.78 -6.75 -10.35
C CYS A 13 -11.63 -6.95 -11.61
N CYS A 14 -11.19 -7.79 -12.56
CA CYS A 14 -11.88 -8.05 -13.83
C CYS A 14 -11.32 -9.32 -14.47
N ALA A 15 -11.97 -9.79 -15.54
CA ALA A 15 -11.56 -11.00 -16.25
C ALA A 15 -10.23 -10.80 -17.01
N GLU A 16 -10.03 -9.64 -17.60
CA GLU A 16 -8.82 -9.27 -18.36
C GLU A 16 -7.59 -9.33 -17.44
N CYS A 17 -7.66 -8.70 -16.28
CA CYS A 17 -6.56 -8.73 -15.29
C CYS A 17 -6.25 -10.14 -14.80
N TRP A 18 -7.26 -10.99 -14.69
CA TRP A 18 -7.06 -12.40 -14.35
C TRP A 18 -6.35 -13.14 -15.46
N ALA A 19 -6.71 -12.89 -16.72
CA ALA A 19 -6.20 -13.58 -17.90
C ALA A 19 -4.78 -13.15 -18.32
N GLU A 20 -4.22 -12.08 -17.74
CA GLU A 20 -2.88 -11.57 -18.09
C GLU A 20 -1.74 -12.58 -17.82
N ALA A 21 -1.96 -13.56 -16.96
CA ALA A 21 -0.96 -14.57 -16.63
C ALA A 21 -1.59 -15.95 -16.41
N ASP A 22 -0.78 -17.01 -16.54
CA ASP A 22 -1.16 -18.36 -16.13
C ASP A 22 -1.30 -18.43 -14.60
N ARG A 23 -2.53 -18.29 -14.13
CA ARG A 23 -2.86 -18.25 -12.69
C ARG A 23 -2.73 -19.59 -11.96
N THR A 24 -2.37 -20.64 -12.67
CA THR A 24 -1.94 -21.90 -12.06
C THR A 24 -0.50 -21.82 -11.57
N LYS A 25 0.32 -20.91 -12.13
CA LYS A 25 1.74 -20.70 -11.82
C LYS A 25 2.04 -19.37 -11.16
N VAL A 26 1.26 -18.33 -11.48
CA VAL A 26 1.48 -16.95 -11.00
C VAL A 26 0.29 -16.53 -10.15
N GLU A 27 0.54 -16.31 -8.85
CA GLU A 27 -0.50 -15.85 -7.93
C GLU A 27 -0.92 -14.41 -8.27
N PHE A 28 -2.23 -14.14 -8.24
CA PHE A 28 -2.79 -12.79 -8.34
C PHE A 28 -2.64 -12.04 -7.01
N GLY A 29 -2.65 -10.70 -7.05
CA GLY A 29 -2.60 -9.86 -5.85
C GLY A 29 -1.22 -9.32 -5.52
N THR A 30 -0.34 -9.23 -6.53
CA THR A 30 0.89 -8.44 -6.48
C THR A 30 0.56 -6.95 -6.34
N ALA A 31 1.54 -6.12 -5.97
CA ALA A 31 1.35 -4.67 -5.93
C ALA A 31 0.91 -4.10 -7.29
N ALA A 32 1.41 -4.66 -8.41
CA ALA A 32 1.00 -4.28 -9.76
C ALA A 32 -0.47 -4.64 -10.04
N ASP A 33 -0.92 -5.83 -9.65
CA ASP A 33 -2.32 -6.23 -9.77
C ASP A 33 -3.23 -5.28 -8.97
N LEU A 34 -2.83 -4.93 -7.73
CA LEU A 34 -3.62 -4.04 -6.87
C LEU A 34 -3.68 -2.60 -7.42
N LEU A 35 -2.61 -2.11 -8.04
CA LEU A 35 -2.61 -0.80 -8.67
C LEU A 35 -3.56 -0.76 -9.88
N LYS A 36 -3.50 -1.77 -10.77
CA LYS A 36 -4.43 -1.91 -11.89
C LYS A 36 -5.88 -1.99 -11.41
N ALA A 37 -6.12 -2.72 -10.32
CA ALA A 37 -7.45 -2.89 -9.75
C ALA A 37 -8.09 -1.56 -9.34
N GLN A 38 -7.31 -0.57 -8.89
CA GLN A 38 -7.84 0.76 -8.56
C GLN A 38 -8.50 1.42 -9.78
N SER A 39 -7.86 1.32 -10.96
CA SER A 39 -8.40 1.85 -12.21
C SER A 39 -9.62 1.08 -12.70
N CYS A 40 -9.59 -0.26 -12.64
CA CYS A 40 -10.71 -1.12 -13.02
C CYS A 40 -11.96 -0.83 -12.17
N VAL A 41 -11.80 -0.81 -10.85
CA VAL A 41 -12.92 -0.53 -9.91
C VAL A 41 -13.44 0.90 -10.08
N ALA A 42 -12.56 1.88 -10.30
CA ALA A 42 -12.96 3.26 -10.57
C ALA A 42 -13.67 3.41 -11.92
N GLY A 43 -13.32 2.59 -12.92
CA GLY A 43 -13.96 2.50 -14.23
C GLY A 43 -15.33 1.82 -14.21
N GLY A 44 -15.68 1.17 -13.10
CA GLY A 44 -16.95 0.45 -12.95
C GLY A 44 -16.90 -0.99 -13.42
N ASP A 45 -15.72 -1.55 -13.64
CA ASP A 45 -15.56 -2.96 -14.01
C ASP A 45 -16.12 -3.88 -12.94
N PRO A 46 -16.78 -4.98 -13.32
CA PRO A 46 -17.33 -5.93 -12.38
C PRO A 46 -16.23 -6.67 -11.63
N THR A 47 -16.26 -6.61 -10.29
CA THR A 47 -15.36 -7.41 -9.45
C THR A 47 -15.78 -8.87 -9.46
N LEU A 48 -14.80 -9.76 -9.58
CA LEU A 48 -15.01 -11.19 -9.70
C LEU A 48 -14.36 -11.93 -8.53
N ILE A 49 -14.79 -13.18 -8.33
CA ILE A 49 -14.07 -14.18 -7.53
C ILE A 49 -13.65 -15.32 -8.43
N ALA A 50 -12.36 -15.66 -8.42
CA ALA A 50 -11.81 -16.82 -9.09
C ALA A 50 -11.89 -18.02 -8.16
N VAL A 51 -12.81 -18.93 -8.41
CA VAL A 51 -13.02 -20.17 -7.65
C VAL A 51 -12.32 -21.31 -8.36
N ARG A 52 -11.51 -22.06 -7.63
CA ARG A 52 -10.81 -23.23 -8.19
C ARG A 52 -11.74 -24.42 -8.23
N GLU A 53 -11.92 -25.00 -9.41
CA GLU A 53 -12.70 -26.19 -9.66
C GLU A 53 -11.79 -27.24 -10.35
N GLY A 54 -11.20 -28.12 -9.54
CA GLY A 54 -10.15 -29.05 -10.02
C GLY A 54 -8.89 -28.30 -10.48
N ASP A 55 -8.51 -28.44 -11.75
CA ASP A 55 -7.34 -27.79 -12.34
C ASP A 55 -7.66 -26.47 -13.06
N LYS A 56 -8.91 -26.02 -13.00
CA LYS A 56 -9.39 -24.81 -13.66
C LYS A 56 -9.93 -23.81 -12.64
N PHE A 57 -10.01 -22.55 -13.08
CA PHE A 57 -10.68 -21.50 -12.34
C PHE A 57 -11.96 -21.08 -13.05
N THR A 58 -13.04 -20.96 -12.28
CA THR A 58 -14.30 -20.40 -12.73
C THR A 58 -14.45 -19.01 -12.13
N LEU A 59 -14.72 -18.01 -12.97
CA LEU A 59 -14.94 -16.63 -12.55
C LEU A 59 -16.41 -16.38 -12.30
N TYR A 60 -16.73 -15.85 -11.13
CA TYR A 60 -18.06 -15.41 -10.76
C TYR A 60 -18.03 -13.92 -10.46
N GLN A 61 -18.98 -13.16 -10.99
CA GLN A 61 -19.17 -11.76 -10.62
C GLN A 61 -19.70 -11.67 -9.19
N LEU A 62 -19.19 -10.72 -8.42
CA LEU A 62 -19.67 -10.46 -7.04
C LEU A 62 -20.64 -9.28 -7.04
N GLU A 63 -21.84 -9.52 -6.51
CA GLU A 63 -22.81 -8.48 -6.21
C GLU A 63 -23.16 -8.50 -4.72
N PRO A 64 -23.16 -7.35 -4.02
CA PRO A 64 -23.57 -7.32 -2.62
C PRO A 64 -25.06 -7.58 -2.50
N ALA A 65 -25.46 -8.44 -1.54
CA ALA A 65 -26.87 -8.68 -1.17
C ALA A 65 -27.10 -8.25 0.28
N LYS A 66 -26.84 -9.12 1.25
CA LYS A 66 -26.87 -8.76 2.68
C LYS A 66 -25.52 -8.23 3.17
N PHE A 67 -24.44 -8.60 2.48
CA PHE A 67 -23.10 -8.12 2.78
C PHE A 67 -22.97 -6.62 2.48
N ARG A 68 -22.49 -5.86 3.47
CA ARG A 68 -22.22 -4.42 3.31
C ARG A 68 -20.75 -4.21 2.98
N LEU A 69 -20.48 -3.65 1.81
CA LEU A 69 -19.13 -3.35 1.36
C LEU A 69 -18.51 -2.19 2.17
N PRO A 70 -17.31 -2.36 2.76
CA PRO A 70 -16.52 -1.26 3.25
C PRO A 70 -16.21 -0.29 2.10
N GLY A 71 -16.32 1.02 2.32
CA GLY A 71 -15.96 2.03 1.31
C GLY A 71 -16.79 2.00 0.02
N LYS A 72 -17.91 1.27 0.00
CA LYS A 72 -18.84 1.12 -1.13
C LYS A 72 -18.32 0.37 -2.36
N ASN A 73 -17.14 -0.23 -2.31
CA ASN A 73 -16.58 -1.02 -3.40
C ASN A 73 -15.79 -2.24 -2.89
N TRP A 74 -15.35 -3.11 -3.80
CA TRP A 74 -14.64 -4.35 -3.49
C TRP A 74 -13.11 -4.17 -3.33
N LEU A 75 -12.58 -2.96 -3.45
CA LEU A 75 -11.14 -2.71 -3.57
C LEU A 75 -10.33 -3.29 -2.40
N GLU A 76 -10.88 -3.23 -1.19
CA GLU A 76 -10.25 -3.78 0.02
C GLU A 76 -10.00 -5.30 -0.06
N PHE A 77 -10.80 -6.01 -0.86
CA PHE A 77 -10.73 -7.48 -0.95
C PHE A 77 -9.91 -7.97 -2.14
N ILE A 78 -9.56 -7.09 -3.09
CA ILE A 78 -8.79 -7.48 -4.28
C ILE A 78 -7.49 -8.15 -3.89
N GLY A 79 -7.20 -9.30 -4.53
CA GLY A 79 -6.02 -10.12 -4.27
C GLY A 79 -6.12 -11.01 -3.04
N LYS A 80 -7.10 -10.82 -2.16
CA LYS A 80 -7.30 -11.65 -0.96
C LYS A 80 -8.00 -12.97 -1.32
N ARG A 81 -7.66 -14.02 -0.58
CA ARG A 81 -8.47 -15.23 -0.58
C ARG A 81 -9.61 -15.06 0.39
N VAL A 82 -10.81 -15.34 -0.09
CA VAL A 82 -12.04 -15.16 0.69
C VAL A 82 -12.94 -16.39 0.59
N ALA A 83 -13.81 -16.53 1.58
CA ALA A 83 -14.99 -17.36 1.48
C ALA A 83 -16.22 -16.45 1.41
N VAL A 84 -17.00 -16.58 0.36
CA VAL A 84 -18.28 -15.88 0.21
C VAL A 84 -19.43 -16.88 0.34
N THR A 85 -20.46 -16.49 1.07
CA THR A 85 -21.71 -17.23 1.13
C THR A 85 -22.80 -16.42 0.44
N GLY A 86 -23.54 -17.05 -0.46
CA GLY A 86 -24.53 -16.34 -1.25
C GLY A 86 -25.29 -17.25 -2.21
N THR A 87 -26.12 -16.65 -3.04
CA THR A 87 -26.92 -17.36 -4.04
C THR A 87 -26.39 -17.09 -5.44
N VAL A 88 -26.27 -18.13 -6.26
CA VAL A 88 -25.82 -18.00 -7.65
C VAL A 88 -27.01 -17.70 -8.54
N ARG A 89 -26.86 -16.68 -9.38
CA ARG A 89 -27.72 -16.38 -10.52
C ARG A 89 -26.93 -16.58 -11.80
N LYS A 90 -27.37 -17.45 -12.67
CA LYS A 90 -26.79 -17.64 -14.01
C LYS A 90 -27.52 -16.78 -15.01
N THR A 91 -26.79 -16.00 -15.80
CA THR A 91 -27.26 -15.38 -17.04
C THR A 91 -26.62 -16.09 -18.23
N LYS A 92 -26.94 -15.70 -19.48
CA LYS A 92 -26.37 -16.36 -20.66
C LYS A 92 -24.83 -16.32 -20.68
N ASP A 93 -24.24 -15.20 -20.21
CA ASP A 93 -22.82 -14.93 -20.38
C ASP A 93 -22.03 -14.85 -19.05
N VAL A 94 -22.71 -14.66 -17.91
CA VAL A 94 -22.05 -14.45 -16.63
C VAL A 94 -22.78 -15.19 -15.50
N SER A 95 -22.01 -15.80 -14.62
CA SER A 95 -22.50 -16.34 -13.35
C SER A 95 -22.23 -15.32 -12.22
N VAL A 96 -23.25 -14.91 -11.52
CA VAL A 96 -23.20 -13.88 -10.48
C VAL A 96 -23.47 -14.51 -9.11
N ILE A 97 -22.61 -14.24 -8.13
CA ILE A 97 -22.86 -14.57 -6.72
C ILE A 97 -23.41 -13.32 -6.02
N ARG A 98 -24.63 -13.41 -5.53
CA ARG A 98 -25.23 -12.41 -4.63
C ARG A 98 -24.77 -12.69 -3.21
N VAL A 99 -23.82 -11.87 -2.71
CA VAL A 99 -23.06 -12.12 -1.49
C VAL A 99 -23.87 -11.72 -0.25
N ASP A 100 -24.17 -12.69 0.60
CA ASP A 100 -24.80 -12.49 1.91
C ASP A 100 -23.77 -12.26 3.02
N SER A 101 -22.61 -12.95 2.96
CA SER A 101 -21.49 -12.77 3.89
C SER A 101 -20.16 -13.05 3.19
N LEU A 102 -19.07 -12.45 3.72
CA LEU A 102 -17.70 -12.64 3.27
C LEU A 102 -16.78 -12.78 4.48
N GLU A 103 -15.87 -13.74 4.40
CA GLU A 103 -14.81 -14.00 5.36
C GLU A 103 -13.46 -13.96 4.61
N VAL A 104 -12.50 -13.20 5.13
CA VAL A 104 -11.13 -13.18 4.57
C VAL A 104 -10.37 -14.37 5.13
N LEU A 105 -9.92 -15.27 4.24
CA LEU A 105 -9.16 -16.49 4.59
C LEU A 105 -7.66 -16.25 4.59
N ALA A 106 -7.16 -15.39 3.67
CA ALA A 106 -5.75 -15.04 3.59
C ALA A 106 -5.57 -13.64 2.96
N PRO A 107 -4.53 -12.89 3.39
CA PRO A 107 -4.16 -11.62 2.81
C PRO A 107 -3.67 -11.78 1.35
N SER A 108 -3.64 -10.69 0.59
CA SER A 108 -3.07 -10.64 -0.75
C SER A 108 -1.58 -10.93 -0.74
N LEU A 109 -1.00 -11.27 -1.90
CA LEU A 109 0.44 -11.46 -2.03
C LEU A 109 1.22 -10.20 -1.64
N ALA A 110 0.75 -9.03 -2.07
CA ALA A 110 1.37 -7.75 -1.69
C ALA A 110 1.35 -7.51 -0.18
N GLU A 111 0.24 -7.80 0.51
CA GLU A 111 0.16 -7.67 1.98
C GLU A 111 1.10 -8.64 2.69
N ARG A 112 1.24 -9.88 2.19
CA ARG A 112 2.21 -10.85 2.75
C ARG A 112 3.66 -10.40 2.56
N GLN A 113 4.00 -9.88 1.37
CA GLN A 113 5.33 -9.34 1.09
C GLN A 113 5.64 -8.13 1.98
N ALA A 114 4.70 -7.18 2.07
CA ALA A 114 4.83 -6.02 2.94
C ALA A 114 5.06 -6.43 4.41
N SER A 115 4.33 -7.43 4.91
CA SER A 115 4.45 -7.89 6.29
C SER A 115 5.84 -8.44 6.65
N THR A 116 6.60 -8.95 5.66
CA THR A 116 7.96 -9.46 5.90
C THR A 116 8.99 -8.37 6.16
N THR A 117 8.69 -7.11 5.83
CA THR A 117 9.58 -5.96 6.02
C THR A 117 9.25 -5.13 7.24
N ILE A 118 8.04 -5.26 7.80
CA ILE A 118 7.64 -4.55 9.02
C ILE A 118 8.61 -4.89 10.17
N GLY A 119 9.07 -3.85 10.87
CA GLY A 119 10.03 -3.93 11.95
C GLY A 119 11.50 -3.98 11.53
N LYS A 120 11.81 -4.18 10.24
CA LYS A 120 13.19 -4.19 9.74
C LYS A 120 13.70 -2.78 9.51
N GLN A 121 15.00 -2.57 9.76
CA GLN A 121 15.73 -1.40 9.29
C GLN A 121 16.26 -1.69 7.88
N ILE A 122 15.95 -0.79 6.95
CA ILE A 122 16.37 -0.91 5.55
C ILE A 122 17.05 0.40 5.17
N GLU A 123 18.32 0.34 4.78
CA GLU A 123 19.03 1.51 4.30
C GLU A 123 18.68 1.78 2.84
N LEU A 124 18.56 3.07 2.50
CA LEU A 124 18.42 3.56 1.14
C LEU A 124 19.41 4.70 0.94
N THR A 125 20.24 4.56 -0.08
CA THR A 125 21.19 5.59 -0.48
C THR A 125 20.89 5.99 -1.90
N LEU A 126 20.52 7.24 -2.11
CA LEU A 126 20.20 7.83 -3.41
C LEU A 126 20.84 9.23 -3.50
N LYS A 127 20.79 9.85 -4.67
CA LYS A 127 21.26 11.23 -4.86
C LYS A 127 20.08 12.21 -4.79
N ASP A 128 20.29 13.37 -4.21
CA ASP A 128 19.31 14.45 -4.33
C ASP A 128 19.31 15.09 -5.73
N LEU A 129 18.43 16.07 -5.93
CA LEU A 129 18.33 16.81 -7.18
C LEU A 129 19.62 17.56 -7.58
N TYR A 130 20.59 17.70 -6.69
CA TYR A 130 21.86 18.38 -6.92
C TYR A 130 23.04 17.40 -7.05
N GLY A 131 22.75 16.08 -7.01
CA GLY A 131 23.75 15.03 -7.13
C GLY A 131 24.44 14.67 -5.82
N THR A 132 24.04 15.24 -4.69
CA THR A 132 24.59 14.93 -3.38
C THR A 132 24.00 13.62 -2.86
N GLU A 133 24.85 12.72 -2.39
CA GLU A 133 24.43 11.46 -1.81
C GLU A 133 23.65 11.68 -0.51
N GLN A 134 22.52 11.02 -0.40
CA GLN A 134 21.59 11.08 0.73
C GLN A 134 21.37 9.68 1.29
N HIS A 135 21.33 9.58 2.60
CA HIS A 135 21.16 8.32 3.33
C HIS A 135 19.87 8.36 4.17
N LEU A 136 19.07 7.32 4.08
CA LEU A 136 17.84 7.22 4.88
C LEU A 136 18.16 7.20 6.39
N SER A 137 19.27 6.57 6.77
CA SER A 137 19.75 6.55 8.17
C SER A 137 20.04 7.93 8.76
N SER A 138 20.27 8.97 7.95
CA SER A 138 20.44 10.35 8.42
C SER A 138 19.17 10.95 9.02
N PHE A 139 18.02 10.32 8.80
CA PHE A 139 16.73 10.74 9.33
C PHE A 139 16.30 9.99 10.60
N LYS A 140 17.19 9.19 11.22
CA LYS A 140 16.92 8.58 12.53
C LYS A 140 16.48 9.63 13.54
N GLY A 141 15.51 9.30 14.37
CA GLY A 141 14.86 10.22 15.30
C GLY A 141 13.61 10.91 14.69
N ARG A 142 13.41 10.83 13.39
CA ARG A 142 12.21 11.32 12.70
C ARG A 142 11.33 10.15 12.24
N ILE A 143 10.04 10.41 12.10
CA ILE A 143 9.14 9.56 11.34
C ILE A 143 9.33 9.93 9.87
N VAL A 144 9.65 8.96 9.00
CA VAL A 144 9.84 9.22 7.58
C VAL A 144 8.68 8.64 6.77
N ILE A 145 8.15 9.44 5.86
CA ILE A 145 7.21 9.03 4.82
C ILE A 145 7.99 8.98 3.51
N LEU A 146 8.50 7.81 3.16
CA LEU A 146 9.25 7.57 1.94
C LEU A 146 8.29 7.17 0.83
N ASN A 147 8.14 8.02 -0.19
CA ASN A 147 7.24 7.79 -1.32
C ASN A 147 8.05 7.56 -2.61
N PHE A 148 7.84 6.42 -3.24
CA PHE A 148 8.39 6.08 -4.55
C PHE A 148 7.42 6.55 -5.65
N TRP A 149 7.92 7.36 -6.58
CA TRP A 149 7.12 8.03 -7.60
C TRP A 149 7.89 8.26 -8.89
N ALA A 150 7.24 8.80 -9.93
CA ALA A 150 7.90 9.30 -11.13
C ALA A 150 7.04 10.37 -11.84
N THR A 151 7.66 11.20 -12.67
CA THR A 151 6.96 12.25 -13.42
C THR A 151 5.96 11.70 -14.45
N TYR A 152 6.22 10.53 -15.02
CA TYR A 152 5.32 9.83 -15.95
C TYR A 152 4.18 9.08 -15.23
N CYS A 153 4.23 8.93 -13.93
CA CYS A 153 3.22 8.23 -13.14
C CYS A 153 2.05 9.18 -12.79
N ILE A 154 0.95 9.11 -13.53
CA ILE A 154 -0.23 9.97 -13.32
C ILE A 154 -0.79 9.87 -11.90
N PRO A 155 -1.01 8.66 -11.30
CA PRO A 155 -1.50 8.57 -9.93
C PRO A 155 -0.51 9.14 -8.91
N CYS A 156 0.82 9.01 -9.13
CA CYS A 156 1.82 9.62 -8.26
C CYS A 156 1.68 11.15 -8.23
N ARG A 157 1.54 11.77 -9.39
CA ARG A 157 1.36 13.23 -9.50
C ARG A 157 0.14 13.74 -8.75
N LYS A 158 -0.92 12.94 -8.69
CA LYS A 158 -2.18 13.30 -7.98
C LYS A 158 -2.03 13.27 -6.46
N GLU A 159 -1.15 12.45 -5.90
CA GLU A 159 -0.97 12.36 -4.44
C GLU A 159 0.08 13.35 -3.89
N MET A 160 0.94 13.96 -4.75
CA MET A 160 1.96 14.93 -4.32
C MET A 160 1.42 16.08 -3.47
N PRO A 161 0.24 16.70 -3.76
CA PRO A 161 -0.33 17.75 -2.91
C PRO A 161 -0.68 17.24 -1.51
N ASP A 162 -1.12 15.99 -1.38
CA ASP A 162 -1.43 15.39 -0.08
C ASP A 162 -0.16 15.14 0.74
N LEU A 163 0.91 14.66 0.09
CA LEU A 163 2.23 14.50 0.71
C LEU A 163 2.80 15.86 1.16
N ALA A 164 2.67 16.90 0.34
CA ALA A 164 3.09 18.25 0.69
C ALA A 164 2.30 18.82 1.88
N ALA A 165 1.01 18.54 1.95
CA ALA A 165 0.18 18.93 3.09
C ALA A 165 0.58 18.18 4.37
N ILE A 166 0.90 16.88 4.30
CA ILE A 166 1.44 16.08 5.41
C ILE A 166 2.77 16.67 5.89
N GLN A 167 3.69 16.99 4.97
CA GLN A 167 4.96 17.63 5.31
C GLN A 167 4.74 18.95 6.08
N ASN A 168 3.87 19.84 5.59
CA ASN A 168 3.57 21.10 6.25
C ASN A 168 2.99 20.92 7.65
N GLU A 169 2.06 19.98 7.80
CA GLU A 169 1.33 19.80 9.06
C GLU A 169 2.18 19.14 10.15
N TYR A 170 3.07 18.21 9.77
CA TYR A 170 3.78 17.36 10.74
C TYR A 170 5.29 17.59 10.82
N ALA A 171 5.87 18.49 10.02
CA ALA A 171 7.32 18.77 10.06
C ALA A 171 7.82 19.17 11.45
N ALA A 172 7.06 20.05 12.13
CA ALA A 172 7.39 20.51 13.49
C ALA A 172 7.36 19.39 14.55
N PHE A 173 6.66 18.29 14.27
CA PHE A 173 6.58 17.12 15.13
C PHE A 173 7.63 16.06 14.82
N GLY A 174 8.59 16.38 13.94
CA GLY A 174 9.67 15.49 13.55
C GLY A 174 9.25 14.43 12.53
N VAL A 175 8.32 14.78 11.65
CA VAL A 175 7.98 13.98 10.46
C VAL A 175 8.69 14.57 9.23
N GLN A 176 9.20 13.69 8.38
CA GLN A 176 9.84 14.06 7.12
C GLN A 176 9.25 13.24 5.98
N VAL A 177 8.73 13.89 4.97
CA VAL A 177 8.39 13.27 3.68
C VAL A 177 9.64 13.28 2.80
N ILE A 178 9.88 12.19 2.09
CA ILE A 178 10.95 12.06 1.08
C ILE A 178 10.33 11.45 -0.17
N GLY A 179 10.50 12.10 -1.32
CA GLY A 179 10.09 11.57 -2.61
C GLY A 179 11.29 10.89 -3.30
N ALA A 180 11.25 9.57 -3.44
CA ALA A 180 12.25 8.79 -4.19
C ALA A 180 11.77 8.63 -5.64
N SER A 181 12.36 9.40 -6.56
CA SER A 181 12.00 9.38 -7.98
C SER A 181 12.63 8.21 -8.71
N ALA A 182 11.80 7.45 -9.43
CA ALA A 182 12.20 6.41 -10.36
C ALA A 182 12.29 6.93 -11.81
N ASP A 183 12.36 8.24 -12.01
CA ASP A 183 12.72 8.82 -13.30
C ASP A 183 14.21 8.52 -13.59
N GLU A 184 14.52 8.33 -14.87
CA GLU A 184 15.90 8.11 -15.30
C GLU A 184 16.77 9.35 -15.03
N PRO A 185 18.10 9.19 -14.84
CA PRO A 185 19.01 10.32 -14.55
C PRO A 185 18.92 11.47 -15.56
N GLU A 186 18.64 11.14 -16.84
CA GLU A 186 18.48 12.09 -17.94
C GLU A 186 17.20 12.94 -17.82
N ASP A 187 16.20 12.46 -17.08
CA ASP A 187 14.92 13.16 -16.88
C ASP A 187 14.93 14.10 -15.66
N ARG A 188 16.10 14.33 -15.06
CA ARG A 188 16.26 15.20 -13.90
C ARG A 188 15.66 16.59 -14.08
N ASP A 189 15.81 17.20 -15.23
CA ASP A 189 15.25 18.52 -15.52
C ASP A 189 13.73 18.50 -15.52
N LYS A 190 13.12 17.41 -16.00
CA LYS A 190 11.65 17.18 -15.91
C LYS A 190 11.19 17.10 -14.46
N VAL A 191 11.95 16.37 -13.62
CA VAL A 191 11.68 16.27 -12.19
C VAL A 191 11.78 17.63 -11.51
N LEU A 192 12.85 18.39 -11.78
CA LEU A 192 13.04 19.75 -11.27
C LEU A 192 11.90 20.69 -11.66
N GLN A 193 11.50 20.65 -12.93
CA GLN A 193 10.36 21.43 -13.43
C GLN A 193 9.08 21.05 -12.69
N PHE A 194 8.76 19.76 -12.59
CA PHE A 194 7.58 19.26 -11.90
C PHE A 194 7.54 19.71 -10.43
N VAL A 195 8.65 19.54 -9.70
CA VAL A 195 8.78 19.96 -8.29
C VAL A 195 8.52 21.46 -8.12
N LYS A 196 9.06 22.29 -9.02
CA LYS A 196 8.86 23.74 -9.01
C LYS A 196 7.40 24.13 -9.31
N GLU A 197 6.79 23.53 -10.33
CA GLU A 197 5.42 23.80 -10.74
C GLU A 197 4.39 23.37 -9.70
N THR A 198 4.58 22.24 -9.07
CA THR A 198 3.67 21.65 -8.08
C THR A 198 3.97 22.09 -6.65
N LYS A 199 5.02 22.91 -6.44
CA LYS A 199 5.43 23.44 -5.14
C LYS A 199 5.64 22.34 -4.10
N VAL A 200 6.25 21.22 -4.51
CA VAL A 200 6.68 20.17 -3.58
C VAL A 200 7.64 20.78 -2.56
N ASN A 201 7.37 20.57 -1.27
CA ASN A 201 8.07 21.19 -0.14
C ASN A 201 8.87 20.22 0.71
N PHE A 202 9.25 19.07 0.14
CA PHE A 202 10.03 18.04 0.78
C PHE A 202 11.17 17.56 -0.15
N PRO A 203 12.23 16.95 0.39
CA PRO A 203 13.36 16.45 -0.40
C PRO A 203 12.93 15.45 -1.47
N ILE A 204 13.51 15.61 -2.66
CA ILE A 204 13.39 14.65 -3.74
C ILE A 204 14.75 14.02 -3.96
N TRP A 205 14.77 12.70 -3.95
CA TRP A 205 15.92 11.86 -4.28
C TRP A 205 15.69 11.21 -5.63
N MET A 206 16.75 11.08 -6.41
CA MET A 206 16.76 10.53 -7.77
C MET A 206 17.28 9.09 -7.76
N ASP A 207 17.17 8.44 -8.88
CA ASP A 207 17.80 7.14 -9.17
C ASP A 207 17.18 5.96 -8.38
N ALA A 208 15.95 6.11 -7.87
CA ALA A 208 15.27 5.01 -7.18
C ALA A 208 14.89 3.90 -8.17
N THR A 209 15.14 2.66 -7.79
CA THR A 209 14.95 1.50 -8.64
C THR A 209 13.80 0.60 -8.17
N ALA A 210 13.30 -0.26 -9.06
CA ALA A 210 12.36 -1.32 -8.70
C ALA A 210 12.94 -2.27 -7.62
N THR A 211 14.27 -2.48 -7.62
CA THR A 211 14.95 -3.28 -6.60
C THR A 211 14.85 -2.62 -5.22
N ASP A 212 15.01 -1.28 -5.16
CA ASP A 212 14.84 -0.56 -3.91
C ASP A 212 13.42 -0.69 -3.38
N MET A 213 12.42 -0.52 -4.24
CA MET A 213 11.01 -0.73 -3.86
C MET A 213 10.77 -2.13 -3.30
N MET A 214 11.28 -3.18 -3.96
CA MET A 214 11.13 -4.56 -3.50
C MET A 214 11.79 -4.81 -2.14
N ARG A 215 12.93 -4.19 -1.85
CA ARG A 215 13.60 -4.28 -0.54
C ARG A 215 12.71 -3.75 0.59
N PHE A 216 11.87 -2.76 0.32
CA PHE A 216 10.87 -2.22 1.25
C PHE A 216 9.55 -3.00 1.30
N GLY A 217 9.44 -4.11 0.58
CA GLY A 217 8.22 -4.92 0.53
C GLY A 217 7.13 -4.33 -0.37
N LEU A 218 7.48 -3.32 -1.16
CA LEU A 218 6.68 -2.82 -2.28
C LEU A 218 6.88 -3.75 -3.49
N GLY A 219 5.94 -3.74 -4.42
CA GLY A 219 6.18 -4.31 -5.74
C GLY A 219 7.01 -3.38 -6.62
N THR A 220 6.92 -3.57 -7.93
CA THR A 220 7.60 -2.72 -8.93
C THR A 220 6.70 -1.61 -9.48
N ALA A 221 5.44 -1.54 -9.04
CA ALA A 221 4.47 -0.58 -9.53
C ALA A 221 4.44 0.70 -8.68
N LEU A 222 4.40 1.85 -9.35
CA LEU A 222 4.27 3.17 -8.74
C LEU A 222 2.79 3.62 -8.64
N PRO A 223 2.44 4.39 -7.61
CA PRO A 223 3.26 4.80 -6.47
C PRO A 223 3.39 3.71 -5.40
N GLY A 224 4.38 3.88 -4.54
CA GLY A 224 4.53 3.08 -3.34
C GLY A 224 5.03 3.91 -2.17
N THR A 225 4.46 3.72 -0.98
CA THR A 225 4.82 4.53 0.20
C THR A 225 5.20 3.64 1.37
N VAL A 226 6.26 4.01 2.06
CA VAL A 226 6.75 3.35 3.26
C VAL A 226 6.74 4.35 4.41
N VAL A 227 6.10 3.98 5.51
CA VAL A 227 6.19 4.73 6.77
C VAL A 227 7.28 4.09 7.63
N ILE A 228 8.22 4.89 8.09
CA ILE A 228 9.39 4.47 8.85
C ILE A 228 9.37 5.15 10.22
N ASP A 229 9.61 4.39 11.28
CA ASP A 229 9.61 4.89 12.64
C ASP A 229 10.90 5.68 12.98
N ARG A 230 10.94 6.27 14.17
CA ARG A 230 12.09 7.06 14.64
C ARG A 230 13.37 6.24 14.82
N GLU A 231 13.24 4.93 14.98
CA GLU A 231 14.35 3.99 15.07
C GLU A 231 14.85 3.53 13.69
N GLY A 232 14.21 4.02 12.60
CA GLY A 232 14.54 3.68 11.23
C GLY A 232 13.95 2.34 10.77
N ARG A 233 12.93 1.82 11.48
CA ARG A 233 12.27 0.56 11.12
C ARG A 233 11.03 0.82 10.29
N VAL A 234 10.77 -0.04 9.34
CA VAL A 234 9.54 -0.02 8.54
C VAL A 234 8.34 -0.28 9.45
N ALA A 235 7.44 0.71 9.55
CA ALA A 235 6.20 0.63 10.33
C ALA A 235 4.99 0.27 9.46
N LYS A 236 4.98 0.71 8.21
CA LYS A 236 3.87 0.42 7.27
C LYS A 236 4.36 0.47 5.83
N VAL A 237 3.80 -0.38 5.00
CA VAL A 237 4.03 -0.43 3.54
C VAL A 237 2.70 -0.26 2.83
N ILE A 238 2.65 0.60 1.82
CA ILE A 238 1.44 0.94 1.07
C ILE A 238 1.76 0.85 -0.41
N SER A 239 1.16 -0.09 -1.11
CA SER A 239 1.25 -0.21 -2.57
C SER A 239 0.07 0.53 -3.20
N GLY A 240 0.36 1.41 -4.16
CA GLY A 240 -0.63 2.28 -4.80
C GLY A 240 -0.78 3.64 -4.10
N VAL A 241 -1.81 4.38 -4.51
CA VAL A 241 -2.08 5.75 -4.02
C VAL A 241 -2.39 5.76 -2.53
N ILE A 242 -1.79 6.70 -1.81
CA ILE A 242 -2.06 6.88 -0.38
C ILE A 242 -3.49 7.37 -0.11
N ASN A 243 -4.03 6.98 1.04
CA ASN A 243 -5.13 7.69 1.66
C ASN A 243 -4.55 8.65 2.72
N LYS A 244 -4.70 9.95 2.52
CA LYS A 244 -4.17 10.97 3.40
C LYS A 244 -4.61 10.81 4.86
N ALA A 245 -5.88 10.47 5.10
CA ALA A 245 -6.41 10.28 6.45
C ALA A 245 -5.75 9.08 7.14
N ASP A 246 -5.49 7.99 6.41
CA ASP A 246 -4.82 6.81 6.95
C ASP A 246 -3.35 7.07 7.30
N ILE A 247 -2.64 7.86 6.48
CA ILE A 247 -1.26 8.30 6.80
C ILE A 247 -1.25 9.17 8.04
N LYS A 248 -2.15 10.15 8.15
CA LYS A 248 -2.26 11.02 9.32
C LYS A 248 -2.52 10.21 10.59
N LYS A 249 -3.49 9.30 10.57
CA LYS A 249 -3.79 8.40 11.67
C LYS A 249 -2.57 7.57 12.10
N GLN A 250 -1.79 7.08 11.14
CA GLN A 250 -0.56 6.33 11.41
C GLN A 250 0.48 7.22 12.09
N ILE A 251 0.71 8.44 11.59
CA ILE A 251 1.64 9.41 12.17
C ILE A 251 1.22 9.74 13.61
N GLU A 252 -0.05 10.09 13.83
CA GLU A 252 -0.59 10.44 15.15
C GLU A 252 -0.43 9.30 16.16
N SER A 253 -0.69 8.06 15.75
CA SER A 253 -0.47 6.87 16.58
C SER A 253 1.00 6.74 17.01
N MET A 254 1.94 6.97 16.07
CA MET A 254 3.38 6.87 16.35
C MET A 254 3.87 8.00 17.25
N LEU A 255 3.32 9.22 17.09
CA LEU A 255 3.63 10.36 17.95
C LEU A 255 3.13 10.13 19.39
N ALA A 256 1.90 9.64 19.55
CA ALA A 256 1.33 9.34 20.86
C ALA A 256 2.12 8.24 21.61
N THR A 257 2.56 7.20 20.91
CA THR A 257 3.39 6.13 21.50
C THR A 257 4.74 6.66 22.00
N ALA A 258 5.36 7.57 21.24
CA ALA A 258 6.63 8.18 21.63
C ALA A 258 6.49 9.10 22.86
N GLU A 259 5.37 9.82 22.99
CA GLU A 259 5.05 10.64 24.17
C GLU A 259 4.89 9.78 25.43
N GLN A 260 4.12 8.69 25.32
CA GLN A 260 3.92 7.75 26.42
C GLN A 260 5.22 7.08 26.89
N ALA A 261 6.15 6.78 25.98
CA ALA A 261 7.45 6.22 26.29
C ALA A 261 8.34 7.22 27.08
N ARG A 262 8.20 8.53 26.82
CA ARG A 262 8.91 9.60 27.53
C ARG A 262 8.38 9.84 28.93
N VAL A 263 7.08 9.63 29.17
CA VAL A 263 6.40 9.89 30.44
C VAL A 263 6.55 8.76 31.44
N LYS A 264 6.93 7.54 31.05
CA LYS A 264 7.24 6.46 32.01
C LYS A 264 8.59 6.72 32.66
N PRO A 265 8.64 7.11 33.99
CA PRO A 265 9.91 7.23 34.69
C PRO A 265 10.55 5.85 34.77
N THR A 266 11.81 5.74 34.36
CA THR A 266 12.69 4.64 34.70
C THR A 266 12.65 4.48 36.23
N ARG A 267 12.08 3.39 36.71
CA ARG A 267 12.16 2.95 38.08
C ARG A 267 13.59 2.40 38.28
N ALA A 268 14.54 3.33 38.37
CA ALA A 268 15.90 3.02 38.73
C ALA A 268 16.01 3.09 40.26
N GLU A 269 16.23 1.93 40.86
CA GLU A 269 17.04 1.65 42.05
C GLU A 269 17.01 2.68 43.17
N VAL A 270 16.04 2.51 44.07
CA VAL A 270 16.30 2.86 45.47
C VAL A 270 17.16 1.71 46.02
N SER A 271 18.48 1.85 45.88
CA SER A 271 19.46 1.06 46.61
C SER A 271 19.33 1.42 48.05
N SER A 272 18.87 0.47 48.85
CA SER A 272 18.92 0.47 50.33
C SER A 272 20.35 0.67 50.79
N VAL A 273 20.62 1.78 51.50
CA VAL A 273 21.80 1.96 52.31
C VAL A 273 21.57 1.11 53.59
N PRO A 274 22.42 0.17 53.93
CA PRO A 274 22.39 -0.48 55.27
C PRO A 274 23.05 0.45 56.28
N SER A 275 22.40 0.52 57.45
CA SER A 275 22.85 1.18 58.69
C SER A 275 24.12 0.59 59.22
#